data_409f7c688adede83d410f98856d9cdb8
#
_entry.id   409f7c688adede83d410f98856d9cdb8
#
_cell.length_a   1.000
_cell.length_b   1.000
_cell.length_c   1.000
_cell.angle_alpha   90.00
_cell.angle_beta   90.00
_cell.angle_gamma   90.00
#
_symmetry.space_group_name_H-M   'P 1'
#
loop_
_entity.id
_entity.type
_entity.pdbx_description
1 polymer ?
#
loop_
_entity_poly.entity_id
_entity_poly.type
_entity_poly.pdbx_seq_one_letter_code
_entity_poly.pdbx_strand_id
1 'polypeptide(L)'
;MLTVRGTGTQLARRFGTALEKHAGLRVTRVPRDHGRVRQGEARSGAHQGGTPGGGPSRPGRGRIRPPADPAADRLLVAPVFVLSSPRAGSTLLRVVLDSHSQVHAPIETHVRRLSVDFTTRLTTEAMDALGHNVADVEHILWDRMLHRELLRSGKQVVVEKTPSNVFVADRFAVCWPDARFIFLLRHPASIARSWHDADPARRPMNRAVMHTLKYMTALEDVRHRLPGLTVRYEDVTADPATEFHRICDFLGLPWEPGMVSYGDHEHGEVRKGLGDWRDKIRTGSIQAGRALPDPDEIPRELRAMSECWGYAPASAASD
;
A
#
# COMPACT_ATOMS: atom_id res chain seq x y z
N MET A 1 14.29 -26.61 37.33
CA MET A 1 14.82 -26.19 36.03
C MET A 1 14.17 -27.07 34.96
N LEU A 2 13.01 -26.65 34.44
CA LEU A 2 12.24 -27.44 33.47
C LEU A 2 11.95 -26.52 32.28
N THR A 3 12.61 -26.82 31.16
CA THR A 3 12.52 -26.07 29.89
C THR A 3 11.35 -26.63 29.11
N VAL A 4 10.27 -25.87 28.97
CA VAL A 4 9.17 -26.18 28.05
C VAL A 4 9.42 -25.45 26.73
N ARG A 5 10.00 -26.17 25.77
CA ARG A 5 10.00 -25.79 24.34
C ARG A 5 9.26 -26.90 23.58
N GLY A 6 8.16 -26.58 22.90
CA GLY A 6 7.68 -27.46 21.86
C GLY A 6 6.19 -27.70 21.65
N THR A 7 5.28 -26.76 21.95
CA THR A 7 3.84 -27.01 21.71
C THR A 7 3.19 -26.18 20.58
N GLY A 8 3.84 -25.13 20.09
CA GLY A 8 3.26 -24.27 19.04
C GLY A 8 3.32 -24.84 17.61
N THR A 9 4.30 -25.68 17.32
CA THR A 9 4.57 -26.16 15.96
C THR A 9 3.75 -27.40 15.56
N GLN A 10 3.36 -28.23 16.51
CA GLN A 10 2.54 -29.42 16.25
C GLN A 10 1.06 -29.11 16.04
N LEU A 11 0.51 -28.15 16.78
CA LEU A 11 -0.88 -27.69 16.57
C LEU A 11 -1.07 -27.04 15.19
N ALA A 12 -0.14 -26.20 14.77
CA ALA A 12 -0.20 -25.53 13.46
C ALA A 12 -0.09 -26.51 12.28
N ARG A 13 0.65 -27.62 12.44
CA ARG A 13 0.71 -28.70 11.44
C ARG A 13 -0.58 -29.51 11.36
N ARG A 14 -1.21 -29.82 12.50
CA ARG A 14 -2.49 -30.57 12.54
C ARG A 14 -3.65 -29.77 11.94
N PHE A 15 -3.71 -28.45 12.13
CA PHE A 15 -4.71 -27.59 11.49
C PHE A 15 -4.47 -27.44 9.97
N GLY A 16 -3.23 -27.34 9.52
CA GLY A 16 -2.91 -27.29 8.09
C GLY A 16 -3.34 -28.53 7.33
N THR A 17 -3.08 -29.73 7.88
CA THR A 17 -3.48 -31.01 7.27
C THR A 17 -4.99 -31.26 7.30
N ALA A 18 -5.72 -30.77 8.28
CA ALA A 18 -7.17 -30.88 8.34
C ALA A 18 -7.86 -29.97 7.30
N LEU A 19 -7.34 -28.76 7.05
CA LEU A 19 -7.83 -27.86 6.02
C LEU A 19 -7.52 -28.35 4.58
N GLU A 20 -6.37 -28.94 4.35
CA GLU A 20 -6.03 -29.58 3.08
C GLU A 20 -6.98 -30.73 2.71
N LYS A 21 -7.36 -31.51 3.70
CA LYS A 21 -8.16 -32.73 3.50
C LYS A 21 -9.67 -32.46 3.30
N HIS A 22 -10.19 -31.32 3.82
CA HIS A 22 -11.63 -31.05 3.84
C HIS A 22 -12.06 -29.87 2.97
N ALA A 23 -11.15 -28.98 2.56
CA ALA A 23 -11.49 -27.79 1.78
C ALA A 23 -10.58 -27.55 0.57
N GLY A 24 -9.57 -28.37 0.31
CA GLY A 24 -8.62 -28.16 -0.80
C GLY A 24 -7.77 -26.89 -0.70
N LEU A 25 -7.73 -26.26 0.49
CA LEU A 25 -7.05 -24.98 0.74
C LEU A 25 -5.71 -25.20 1.44
N ARG A 26 -4.63 -24.92 0.76
CA ARG A 26 -3.27 -25.00 1.31
C ARG A 26 -2.85 -23.65 1.90
N VAL A 27 -2.68 -23.58 3.23
CA VAL A 27 -2.14 -22.39 3.90
C VAL A 27 -0.62 -22.47 3.93
N THR A 28 0.05 -21.73 3.06
CA THR A 28 1.53 -21.59 3.06
C THR A 28 1.97 -20.36 3.83
N ARG A 29 2.81 -20.55 4.85
CA ARG A 29 3.52 -19.45 5.52
C ARG A 29 4.62 -18.94 4.59
N VAL A 30 4.59 -17.66 4.26
CA VAL A 30 5.73 -16.98 3.61
C VAL A 30 6.85 -16.85 4.64
N PRO A 31 8.06 -17.39 4.37
CA PRO A 31 9.22 -17.21 5.25
C PRO A 31 9.57 -15.71 5.34
N ARG A 32 9.83 -15.25 6.56
CA ARG A 32 10.46 -13.93 6.77
C ARG A 32 11.93 -14.06 6.40
N ASP A 33 12.32 -13.43 5.30
CA ASP A 33 13.72 -13.33 4.87
C ASP A 33 14.46 -12.36 5.82
N HIS A 34 15.27 -12.92 6.71
CA HIS A 34 16.24 -12.19 7.50
C HIS A 34 17.57 -12.29 6.77
N GLY A 35 17.83 -11.34 5.86
CA GLY A 35 19.09 -11.22 5.17
C GLY A 35 20.29 -11.13 6.12
N ARG A 36 21.07 -12.19 6.24
CA ARG A 36 22.44 -12.19 6.76
C ARG A 36 23.40 -12.11 5.59
N VAL A 37 23.98 -10.95 5.38
CA VAL A 37 25.17 -10.77 4.55
C VAL A 37 26.32 -11.49 5.23
N ARG A 38 26.85 -12.54 4.60
CA ARG A 38 28.16 -13.11 4.91
C ARG A 38 29.13 -12.67 3.82
N GLN A 39 30.09 -11.86 4.19
CA GLN A 39 31.36 -11.72 3.44
C GLN A 39 32.15 -13.03 3.60
N GLY A 40 32.68 -13.52 2.52
CA GLY A 40 33.51 -14.72 2.49
C GLY A 40 34.37 -14.79 1.23
N GLU A 41 35.65 -14.82 1.45
CA GLU A 41 36.78 -14.72 0.57
C GLU A 41 36.81 -15.69 -0.61
N ALA A 42 37.47 -15.22 -1.67
CA ALA A 42 37.82 -15.97 -2.85
C ALA A 42 38.85 -17.08 -2.55
N ARG A 43 38.61 -18.30 -3.00
CA ARG A 43 39.63 -19.28 -3.31
C ARG A 43 39.28 -20.06 -4.59
N SER A 44 40.21 -20.00 -5.52
CA SER A 44 40.27 -20.75 -6.75
C SER A 44 40.46 -22.27 -6.50
N GLY A 45 39.77 -23.10 -7.27
CA GLY A 45 39.99 -24.54 -7.29
C GLY A 45 39.09 -25.22 -8.29
N ALA A 46 39.64 -25.58 -9.44
CA ALA A 46 39.00 -26.42 -10.46
C ALA A 46 38.80 -27.85 -9.93
N HIS A 47 37.60 -28.42 -10.06
CA HIS A 47 37.43 -29.86 -10.27
C HIS A 47 36.08 -30.17 -10.92
N GLN A 48 36.13 -31.14 -11.82
CA GLN A 48 35.07 -31.64 -12.69
C GLN A 48 34.06 -32.51 -11.95
N GLY A 49 32.83 -32.55 -12.46
CA GLY A 49 31.94 -33.72 -12.46
C GLY A 49 30.99 -33.87 -11.29
N GLY A 50 29.71 -33.83 -11.60
CA GLY A 50 28.64 -34.28 -10.73
C GLY A 50 27.40 -33.37 -10.79
N THR A 51 26.42 -33.75 -11.59
CA THR A 51 25.07 -33.14 -11.59
C THR A 51 24.34 -33.44 -10.28
N PRO A 52 24.03 -32.44 -9.44
CA PRO A 52 23.03 -32.60 -8.39
C PRO A 52 21.67 -32.24 -8.96
N GLY A 53 20.70 -33.13 -8.77
CA GLY A 53 19.30 -32.92 -9.13
C GLY A 53 18.78 -31.61 -8.53
N GLY A 54 18.51 -30.63 -9.40
CA GLY A 54 17.86 -29.39 -9.04
C GLY A 54 16.42 -29.68 -8.62
N GLY A 55 16.11 -29.41 -7.35
CA GLY A 55 14.72 -29.28 -6.92
C GLY A 55 14.07 -28.15 -7.73
N PRO A 56 12.74 -28.17 -7.94
CA PRO A 56 12.06 -27.17 -8.75
C PRO A 56 12.30 -25.77 -8.16
N SER A 57 13.11 -24.96 -8.86
CA SER A 57 13.23 -23.55 -8.58
C SER A 57 11.84 -22.92 -8.75
N ARG A 58 11.36 -22.22 -7.71
CA ARG A 58 10.13 -21.42 -7.81
C ARG A 58 10.25 -20.51 -9.03
N PRO A 59 9.28 -20.55 -9.96
CA PRO A 59 9.28 -19.62 -11.09
C PRO A 59 9.29 -18.20 -10.53
N GLY A 60 10.28 -17.42 -10.90
CA GLY A 60 10.35 -16.01 -10.55
C GLY A 60 9.08 -15.32 -11.02
N ARG A 61 8.60 -14.32 -10.26
CA ARG A 61 7.54 -13.44 -10.73
C ARG A 61 8.03 -12.80 -12.02
N GLY A 62 7.49 -13.23 -13.18
CA GLY A 62 7.84 -12.68 -14.47
C GLY A 62 7.54 -11.17 -14.54
N ARG A 63 8.12 -10.50 -15.54
CA ARG A 63 7.71 -9.11 -15.82
C ARG A 63 6.24 -9.13 -16.26
N ILE A 64 5.43 -8.22 -15.70
CA ILE A 64 4.06 -8.02 -16.17
C ILE A 64 4.12 -7.65 -17.65
N ARG A 65 3.32 -8.33 -18.45
CA ARG A 65 3.13 -8.00 -19.86
C ARG A 65 1.84 -7.19 -19.95
N PRO A 66 1.90 -5.94 -20.42
CA PRO A 66 0.66 -5.21 -20.71
C PRO A 66 -0.16 -5.99 -21.73
N PRO A 67 -1.49 -5.97 -21.62
CA PRO A 67 -2.35 -6.54 -22.67
C PRO A 67 -2.11 -5.83 -24.01
N ALA A 68 -2.32 -6.54 -25.11
CA ALA A 68 -2.14 -5.98 -26.45
C ALA A 68 -3.12 -4.80 -26.70
N ASP A 69 -4.34 -4.91 -26.19
CA ASP A 69 -5.32 -3.82 -26.13
C ASP A 69 -5.78 -3.64 -24.68
N PRO A 70 -5.23 -2.67 -23.96
CA PRO A 70 -5.62 -2.39 -22.58
C PRO A 70 -7.09 -2.06 -22.42
N ALA A 71 -7.73 -1.43 -23.38
CA ALA A 71 -9.15 -1.08 -23.31
C ALA A 71 -10.05 -2.31 -23.41
N ALA A 72 -9.65 -3.32 -24.18
CA ALA A 72 -10.40 -4.57 -24.33
C ALA A 72 -10.20 -5.54 -23.17
N ASP A 73 -9.01 -5.54 -22.56
CA ASP A 73 -8.62 -6.51 -21.53
C ASP A 73 -8.98 -6.07 -20.11
N ARG A 74 -9.08 -4.76 -19.86
CA ARG A 74 -9.34 -4.23 -18.52
C ARG A 74 -10.82 -3.93 -18.30
N LEU A 75 -11.28 -4.24 -17.08
CA LEU A 75 -12.60 -3.86 -16.58
C LEU A 75 -12.60 -2.45 -15.97
N LEU A 76 -11.48 -2.06 -15.34
CA LEU A 76 -11.25 -0.71 -14.84
C LEU A 76 -10.35 0.07 -15.80
N VAL A 77 -10.82 1.19 -16.29
CA VAL A 77 -10.05 2.03 -17.22
C VAL A 77 -9.09 2.94 -16.44
N ALA A 78 -9.57 3.71 -15.49
CA ALA A 78 -8.80 4.73 -14.77
C ALA A 78 -9.03 4.66 -13.25
N PRO A 79 -8.61 3.57 -12.57
CA PRO A 79 -8.71 3.51 -11.12
C PRO A 79 -7.82 4.58 -10.48
N VAL A 80 -8.23 5.09 -9.32
CA VAL A 80 -7.50 6.11 -8.57
C VAL A 80 -6.79 5.44 -7.39
N PHE A 81 -5.51 5.76 -7.20
CA PHE A 81 -4.72 5.26 -6.08
C PHE A 81 -4.26 6.40 -5.19
N VAL A 82 -4.69 6.40 -3.93
CA VAL A 82 -4.15 7.31 -2.91
C VAL A 82 -2.91 6.67 -2.29
N LEU A 83 -1.76 7.23 -2.60
CA LEU A 83 -0.46 6.79 -2.09
C LEU A 83 -0.01 7.68 -0.93
N SER A 84 0.40 7.08 0.16
CA SER A 84 0.77 7.81 1.37
C SER A 84 1.63 6.98 2.32
N SER A 85 2.27 7.64 3.28
CA SER A 85 2.70 6.95 4.49
C SER A 85 1.49 6.58 5.37
N PRO A 86 1.55 5.48 6.15
CA PRO A 86 0.60 5.29 7.25
C PRO A 86 0.59 6.52 8.16
N ARG A 87 -0.57 6.92 8.66
CA ARG A 87 -0.77 8.09 9.54
C ARG A 87 -0.63 9.45 8.86
N ALA A 88 -0.58 9.51 7.54
CA ALA A 88 -0.61 10.76 6.78
C ALA A 88 -2.00 11.41 6.68
N GLY A 89 -3.05 10.78 7.20
CA GLY A 89 -4.43 11.28 7.07
C GLY A 89 -5.22 10.66 5.92
N SER A 90 -4.70 9.60 5.32
CA SER A 90 -5.32 8.97 4.14
C SER A 90 -6.71 8.38 4.40
N THR A 91 -7.06 8.06 5.64
CA THR A 91 -8.43 7.64 5.98
C THR A 91 -9.39 8.81 5.90
N LEU A 92 -9.00 10.02 6.35
CA LEU A 92 -9.79 11.23 6.17
C LEU A 92 -10.04 11.50 4.68
N LEU A 93 -8.97 11.52 3.88
CA LEU A 93 -9.10 11.72 2.43
C LEU A 93 -10.04 10.70 1.80
N ARG A 94 -9.94 9.42 2.19
CA ARG A 94 -10.81 8.35 1.71
C ARG A 94 -12.29 8.60 2.03
N VAL A 95 -12.64 8.88 3.28
CA VAL A 95 -14.05 9.02 3.68
C VAL A 95 -14.69 10.23 3.03
N VAL A 96 -13.97 11.34 2.88
CA VAL A 96 -14.47 12.52 2.16
C VAL A 96 -14.67 12.22 0.68
N LEU A 97 -13.73 11.53 0.02
CA LEU A 97 -13.91 11.10 -1.37
C LEU A 97 -15.07 10.12 -1.53
N ASP A 98 -15.25 9.19 -0.59
CA ASP A 98 -16.36 8.23 -0.62
C ASP A 98 -17.74 8.90 -0.46
N SER A 99 -17.79 10.10 0.15
CA SER A 99 -19.00 10.91 0.29
C SER A 99 -19.48 11.52 -1.03
N HIS A 100 -18.62 11.59 -2.05
CA HIS A 100 -19.00 12.05 -3.38
C HIS A 100 -19.92 11.03 -4.07
N SER A 101 -20.98 11.53 -4.76
CA SER A 101 -22.01 10.68 -5.38
C SER A 101 -21.46 9.68 -6.40
N GLN A 102 -20.37 10.03 -7.09
CA GLN A 102 -19.77 9.22 -8.16
C GLN A 102 -18.52 8.42 -7.73
N VAL A 103 -18.00 8.64 -6.52
CA VAL A 103 -16.74 8.02 -6.07
C VAL A 103 -17.01 6.92 -5.06
N HIS A 104 -16.51 5.72 -5.32
CA HIS A 104 -16.44 4.62 -4.37
C HIS A 104 -15.01 4.47 -3.84
N ALA A 105 -14.82 4.76 -2.56
CA ALA A 105 -13.56 4.59 -1.87
C ALA A 105 -13.72 3.54 -0.74
N PRO A 106 -13.58 2.24 -1.04
CA PRO A 106 -13.77 1.18 -0.07
C PRO A 106 -12.75 1.27 1.08
N ILE A 107 -12.94 0.45 2.11
CA ILE A 107 -11.91 0.21 3.13
C ILE A 107 -10.60 -0.24 2.47
N GLU A 108 -9.49 -0.23 3.23
CA GLU A 108 -8.20 -0.70 2.70
C GLU A 108 -8.32 -2.12 2.16
N THR A 109 -8.25 -2.28 0.84
CA THR A 109 -8.45 -3.57 0.18
C THR A 109 -7.23 -4.48 0.29
N HIS A 110 -6.06 -3.90 0.57
CA HIS A 110 -4.77 -4.61 0.56
C HIS A 110 -4.55 -5.41 -0.73
N VAL A 111 -5.05 -4.93 -1.86
CA VAL A 111 -5.05 -5.61 -3.16
C VAL A 111 -3.68 -6.18 -3.53
N ARG A 112 -2.59 -5.46 -3.24
CA ARG A 112 -1.24 -5.93 -3.49
C ARG A 112 -0.85 -7.21 -2.71
N ARG A 113 -1.63 -7.62 -1.71
CA ARG A 113 -1.43 -8.84 -0.93
C ARG A 113 -2.22 -10.03 -1.47
N LEU A 114 -3.11 -9.78 -2.42
CA LEU A 114 -3.74 -10.84 -3.18
C LEU A 114 -2.71 -11.37 -4.17
N SER A 115 -2.32 -12.61 -3.99
CA SER A 115 -1.29 -13.27 -4.79
C SER A 115 -1.81 -14.56 -5.38
N VAL A 116 -1.26 -14.91 -6.54
CA VAL A 116 -1.51 -16.16 -7.25
C VAL A 116 -0.29 -17.06 -7.10
N ASP A 117 -0.51 -18.37 -6.98
CA ASP A 117 0.54 -19.39 -6.99
C ASP A 117 0.15 -20.51 -7.97
N PHE A 118 1.01 -20.81 -8.93
CA PHE A 118 0.87 -21.95 -9.82
C PHE A 118 1.39 -23.20 -9.09
N THR A 119 0.49 -23.90 -8.43
CA THR A 119 0.82 -24.92 -7.45
C THR A 119 1.40 -26.22 -8.05
N THR A 120 1.25 -26.42 -9.37
CA THR A 120 1.75 -27.62 -10.05
C THR A 120 2.59 -27.27 -11.29
N ARG A 121 3.48 -28.19 -11.68
CA ARG A 121 4.26 -28.05 -12.91
C ARG A 121 3.37 -27.90 -14.15
N LEU A 122 2.30 -28.69 -14.24
CA LEU A 122 1.37 -28.63 -15.37
C LEU A 122 0.66 -27.27 -15.46
N THR A 123 0.27 -26.69 -14.33
CA THR A 123 -0.31 -25.33 -14.31
C THR A 123 0.70 -24.29 -14.80
N THR A 124 1.96 -24.38 -14.35
CA THR A 124 3.02 -23.46 -14.82
C THR A 124 3.23 -23.59 -16.32
N GLU A 125 3.40 -24.82 -16.83
CA GLU A 125 3.59 -25.10 -18.26
C GLU A 125 2.40 -24.61 -19.10
N ALA A 126 1.16 -24.78 -18.62
CA ALA A 126 -0.04 -24.32 -19.31
C ALA A 126 -0.09 -22.78 -19.37
N MET A 127 0.19 -22.11 -18.26
CA MET A 127 0.20 -20.64 -18.23
C MET A 127 1.32 -20.07 -19.09
N ASP A 128 2.51 -20.65 -19.05
CA ASP A 128 3.62 -20.26 -19.93
C ASP A 128 3.26 -20.44 -21.41
N ALA A 129 2.62 -21.57 -21.79
CA ALA A 129 2.15 -21.82 -23.15
C ALA A 129 1.09 -20.81 -23.61
N LEU A 130 0.25 -20.32 -22.70
CA LEU A 130 -0.73 -19.25 -22.96
C LEU A 130 -0.12 -17.85 -22.91
N GLY A 131 1.14 -17.72 -22.55
CA GLY A 131 1.86 -16.44 -22.44
C GLY A 131 1.58 -15.68 -21.14
N HIS A 132 1.00 -16.31 -20.13
CA HIS A 132 0.74 -15.71 -18.82
C HIS A 132 1.82 -16.05 -17.81
N ASN A 133 2.09 -15.13 -16.91
CA ASN A 133 2.90 -15.36 -15.73
C ASN A 133 2.11 -15.01 -14.46
N VAL A 134 2.68 -15.32 -13.28
CA VAL A 134 2.03 -15.04 -12.00
C VAL A 134 1.60 -13.58 -11.86
N ALA A 135 2.43 -12.65 -12.32
CA ALA A 135 2.13 -11.22 -12.19
C ALA A 135 0.96 -10.78 -13.09
N ASP A 136 0.83 -11.37 -14.28
CA ASP A 136 -0.30 -11.10 -15.20
C ASP A 136 -1.62 -11.60 -14.59
N VAL A 137 -1.62 -12.81 -14.04
CA VAL A 137 -2.83 -13.39 -13.42
C VAL A 137 -3.18 -12.68 -12.11
N GLU A 138 -2.20 -12.20 -11.34
CA GLU A 138 -2.45 -11.33 -10.19
C GLU A 138 -3.12 -10.01 -10.63
N HIS A 139 -2.72 -9.44 -11.78
CA HIS A 139 -3.36 -8.24 -12.33
C HIS A 139 -4.83 -8.49 -12.68
N ILE A 140 -5.14 -9.58 -13.38
CA ILE A 140 -6.52 -9.98 -13.71
C ILE A 140 -7.35 -10.10 -12.41
N LEU A 141 -6.79 -10.72 -11.37
CA LEU A 141 -7.44 -10.85 -10.07
C LEU A 141 -7.71 -9.49 -9.42
N TRP A 142 -6.73 -8.57 -9.43
CA TRP A 142 -6.86 -7.24 -8.85
C TRP A 142 -7.90 -6.40 -9.59
N ASP A 143 -7.82 -6.39 -10.92
CA ASP A 143 -8.78 -5.68 -11.77
C ASP A 143 -10.20 -6.17 -11.55
N ARG A 144 -10.40 -7.48 -11.57
CA ARG A 144 -11.72 -8.07 -11.34
C ARG A 144 -12.29 -7.79 -9.96
N MET A 145 -11.45 -7.81 -8.93
CA MET A 145 -11.86 -7.55 -7.56
C MET A 145 -12.28 -6.08 -7.38
N LEU A 146 -11.46 -5.13 -7.81
CA LEU A 146 -11.76 -3.70 -7.70
C LEU A 146 -12.97 -3.31 -8.57
N HIS A 147 -13.09 -3.86 -9.76
CA HIS A 147 -14.25 -3.65 -10.62
C HIS A 147 -15.55 -4.17 -9.98
N ARG A 148 -15.50 -5.32 -9.30
CA ARG A 148 -16.66 -5.87 -8.59
C ARG A 148 -17.11 -4.93 -7.46
N GLU A 149 -16.18 -4.33 -6.73
CA GLU A 149 -16.51 -3.35 -5.68
C GLU A 149 -17.13 -2.08 -6.28
N LEU A 150 -16.61 -1.61 -7.43
CA LEU A 150 -17.18 -0.48 -8.15
C LEU A 150 -18.63 -0.78 -8.60
N LEU A 151 -18.87 -1.94 -9.21
CA LEU A 151 -20.23 -2.34 -9.65
C LEU A 151 -21.21 -2.42 -8.47
N ARG A 152 -20.78 -2.96 -7.32
CA ARG A 152 -21.62 -3.06 -6.11
C ARG A 152 -22.02 -1.71 -5.55
N SER A 153 -21.16 -0.72 -5.67
CA SER A 153 -21.42 0.63 -5.19
C SER A 153 -22.39 1.41 -6.08
N GLY A 154 -22.57 1.01 -7.34
CA GLY A 154 -23.32 1.75 -8.34
C GLY A 154 -22.68 3.08 -8.76
N LYS A 155 -21.45 3.36 -8.29
CA LYS A 155 -20.69 4.59 -8.57
C LYS A 155 -19.80 4.42 -9.80
N GLN A 156 -19.09 5.47 -10.22
CA GLN A 156 -18.37 5.52 -11.49
C GLN A 156 -16.85 5.41 -11.34
N VAL A 157 -16.30 5.90 -10.23
CA VAL A 157 -14.86 5.97 -9.97
C VAL A 157 -14.52 5.16 -8.73
N VAL A 158 -13.55 4.25 -8.82
CA VAL A 158 -13.00 3.56 -7.65
C VAL A 158 -11.72 4.23 -7.19
N VAL A 159 -11.64 4.51 -5.89
CA VAL A 159 -10.44 5.05 -5.22
C VAL A 159 -9.91 4.02 -4.24
N GLU A 160 -8.79 3.41 -4.55
CA GLU A 160 -8.11 2.46 -3.67
C GLU A 160 -7.09 3.19 -2.78
N LYS A 161 -7.20 3.01 -1.48
CA LYS A 161 -6.32 3.63 -0.48
C LYS A 161 -5.81 2.59 0.50
N THR A 162 -4.65 2.04 0.23
CA THR A 162 -3.86 1.24 1.16
C THR A 162 -2.44 1.80 1.23
N PRO A 163 -1.95 2.28 2.37
CA PRO A 163 -0.63 2.95 2.44
C PRO A 163 0.50 2.12 1.86
N SER A 164 0.46 0.80 2.03
CA SER A 164 1.50 -0.08 1.50
C SER A 164 1.51 -0.23 -0.02
N ASN A 165 0.55 0.34 -0.74
CA ASN A 165 0.53 0.36 -2.21
C ASN A 165 1.67 1.19 -2.81
N VAL A 166 2.22 2.13 -2.06
CA VAL A 166 3.40 2.89 -2.45
C VAL A 166 4.57 2.00 -2.93
N PHE A 167 4.69 0.78 -2.39
CA PHE A 167 5.76 -0.17 -2.78
C PHE A 167 5.50 -0.94 -4.08
N VAL A 168 4.35 -0.75 -4.71
CA VAL A 168 3.96 -1.42 -5.96
C VAL A 168 3.32 -0.46 -6.96
N ALA A 169 3.46 0.84 -6.76
CA ALA A 169 2.82 1.86 -7.58
C ALA A 169 3.21 1.75 -9.06
N ASP A 170 4.48 1.49 -9.37
CA ASP A 170 4.92 1.25 -10.75
C ASP A 170 4.20 0.07 -11.39
N ARG A 171 3.91 -0.95 -10.59
CA ARG A 171 3.14 -2.10 -11.06
C ARG A 171 1.71 -1.71 -11.40
N PHE A 172 1.08 -0.84 -10.59
CA PHE A 172 -0.24 -0.32 -10.89
C PHE A 172 -0.25 0.51 -12.18
N ALA A 173 0.76 1.36 -12.38
CA ALA A 173 0.90 2.15 -13.61
C ALA A 173 1.08 1.27 -14.87
N VAL A 174 1.77 0.12 -14.75
CA VAL A 174 1.88 -0.85 -15.86
C VAL A 174 0.55 -1.58 -16.07
N CYS A 175 -0.12 -1.97 -14.99
CA CYS A 175 -1.36 -2.71 -15.05
C CYS A 175 -2.54 -1.86 -15.53
N TRP A 176 -2.61 -0.58 -15.13
CA TRP A 176 -3.61 0.40 -15.53
C TRP A 176 -2.91 1.68 -16.02
N PRO A 177 -2.54 1.75 -17.32
CA PRO A 177 -1.82 2.93 -17.84
C PRO A 177 -2.52 4.27 -17.63
N ASP A 178 -3.85 4.26 -17.53
CA ASP A 178 -4.66 5.46 -17.28
C ASP A 178 -4.98 5.67 -15.77
N ALA A 179 -4.37 4.87 -14.89
CA ALA A 179 -4.52 5.05 -13.44
C ALA A 179 -4.12 6.46 -13.02
N ARG A 180 -4.87 7.03 -12.09
CA ARG A 180 -4.60 8.34 -11.51
C ARG A 180 -4.03 8.17 -10.11
N PHE A 181 -2.97 8.94 -9.80
CA PHE A 181 -2.30 8.86 -8.51
C PHE A 181 -2.50 10.15 -7.73
N ILE A 182 -2.87 10.03 -6.46
CA ILE A 182 -2.90 11.12 -5.48
C ILE A 182 -1.82 10.83 -4.45
N PHE A 183 -0.83 11.72 -4.35
CA PHE A 183 0.27 11.62 -3.40
C PHE A 183 -0.06 12.47 -2.17
N LEU A 184 -0.48 11.81 -1.08
CA LEU A 184 -0.81 12.50 0.16
C LEU A 184 0.43 12.64 1.04
N LEU A 185 0.89 13.86 1.19
CA LEU A 185 1.97 14.26 2.08
C LEU A 185 1.43 14.76 3.42
N ARG A 186 2.25 14.69 4.43
CA ARG A 186 2.05 15.29 5.75
C ARG A 186 3.40 15.52 6.38
N HIS A 187 3.49 16.47 7.32
CA HIS A 187 4.72 16.76 8.05
C HIS A 187 5.37 15.48 8.61
N PRO A 188 6.64 15.16 8.22
CA PRO A 188 7.27 13.88 8.54
C PRO A 188 7.31 13.53 10.03
N ALA A 189 7.67 14.49 10.89
CA ALA A 189 7.69 14.28 12.35
C ALA A 189 6.27 14.07 12.91
N SER A 190 5.24 14.72 12.35
CA SER A 190 3.85 14.51 12.73
C SER A 190 3.36 13.09 12.38
N ILE A 191 3.80 12.54 11.24
CA ILE A 191 3.55 11.14 10.88
C ILE A 191 4.18 10.20 11.89
N ALA A 192 5.48 10.37 12.20
CA ALA A 192 6.22 9.52 13.14
C ALA A 192 5.59 9.56 14.54
N ARG A 193 5.27 10.77 15.04
CA ARG A 193 4.58 10.95 16.33
C ARG A 193 3.23 10.24 16.34
N SER A 194 2.41 10.40 15.29
CA SER A 194 1.11 9.73 15.18
C SER A 194 1.22 8.20 15.09
N TRP A 195 2.30 7.67 14.53
CA TRP A 195 2.58 6.23 14.51
C TRP A 195 2.99 5.70 15.88
N HIS A 196 3.83 6.45 16.60
CA HIS A 196 4.21 6.17 17.98
C HIS A 196 3.00 6.18 18.91
N ASP A 197 2.23 7.29 18.92
CA ASP A 197 1.06 7.49 19.79
C ASP A 197 -0.02 6.40 19.60
N ALA A 198 -0.01 5.72 18.46
CA ALA A 198 -0.99 4.66 18.20
C ALA A 198 -0.78 3.41 19.07
N ASP A 199 0.47 3.13 19.47
CA ASP A 199 0.84 2.01 20.34
C ASP A 199 2.29 2.23 20.82
N PRO A 200 2.52 3.11 21.82
CA PRO A 200 3.88 3.48 22.23
C PRO A 200 4.73 2.30 22.67
N ALA A 201 4.13 1.31 23.31
CA ALA A 201 4.82 0.13 23.81
C ALA A 201 5.41 -0.74 22.67
N ARG A 202 4.65 -0.90 21.58
CA ARG A 202 5.09 -1.69 20.42
C ARG A 202 5.81 -0.87 19.36
N ARG A 203 5.68 0.46 19.42
CA ARG A 203 6.17 1.42 18.42
C ARG A 203 6.96 2.54 19.05
N PRO A 204 8.08 2.25 19.73
CA PRO A 204 8.93 3.30 20.29
C PRO A 204 9.34 4.29 19.20
N MET A 205 9.64 5.54 19.58
CA MET A 205 9.82 6.66 18.65
C MET A 205 10.86 6.38 17.56
N ASN A 206 12.00 5.81 17.90
CA ASN A 206 13.03 5.43 16.93
C ASN A 206 12.51 4.44 15.86
N ARG A 207 11.70 3.46 16.25
CA ARG A 207 11.03 2.55 15.31
C ARG A 207 9.99 3.28 14.46
N ALA A 208 9.24 4.21 15.06
CA ALA A 208 8.25 5.00 14.35
C ALA A 208 8.90 5.85 13.25
N VAL A 209 10.00 6.52 13.58
CA VAL A 209 10.81 7.31 12.64
C VAL A 209 11.26 6.45 11.45
N MET A 210 11.94 5.33 11.72
CA MET A 210 12.47 4.47 10.64
C MET A 210 11.37 3.83 9.81
N HIS A 211 10.28 3.41 10.45
CA HIS A 211 9.15 2.81 9.73
C HIS A 211 8.48 3.81 8.79
N THR A 212 8.20 5.02 9.26
CA THR A 212 7.54 6.05 8.46
C THR A 212 8.46 6.61 7.39
N LEU A 213 9.76 6.78 7.69
CA LEU A 213 10.75 7.19 6.69
C LEU A 213 10.80 6.24 5.49
N LYS A 214 10.76 4.92 5.72
CA LYS A 214 10.70 3.93 4.64
C LYS A 214 9.52 4.16 3.68
N TYR A 215 8.35 4.50 4.21
CA TYR A 215 7.18 4.80 3.38
C TYR A 215 7.30 6.15 2.67
N MET A 216 7.84 7.16 3.36
CA MET A 216 8.01 8.50 2.79
C MET A 216 9.05 8.48 1.66
N THR A 217 10.16 7.77 1.83
CA THR A 217 11.16 7.59 0.76
C THR A 217 10.53 6.91 -0.46
N ALA A 218 9.79 5.81 -0.25
CA ALA A 218 9.12 5.14 -1.35
C ALA A 218 8.06 6.02 -2.03
N LEU A 219 7.34 6.84 -1.26
CA LEU A 219 6.37 7.79 -1.79
C LEU A 219 7.04 8.87 -2.65
N GLU A 220 8.15 9.41 -2.17
CA GLU A 220 8.92 10.43 -2.89
C GLU A 220 9.48 9.87 -4.21
N ASP A 221 10.08 8.67 -4.16
CA ASP A 221 10.57 7.99 -5.35
C ASP A 221 9.48 7.79 -6.42
N VAL A 222 8.27 7.40 -5.98
CA VAL A 222 7.12 7.22 -6.88
C VAL A 222 6.64 8.57 -7.42
N ARG A 223 6.54 9.58 -6.57
CA ARG A 223 6.08 10.92 -6.93
C ARG A 223 6.96 11.58 -8.01
N HIS A 224 8.25 11.28 -8.02
CA HIS A 224 9.16 11.73 -9.07
C HIS A 224 9.01 10.98 -10.41
N ARG A 225 8.48 9.75 -10.38
CA ARG A 225 8.41 8.89 -11.57
C ARG A 225 7.04 8.83 -12.22
N LEU A 226 5.98 8.96 -11.44
CA LEU A 226 4.62 8.86 -11.93
C LEU A 226 3.90 10.22 -11.90
N PRO A 227 3.13 10.54 -12.93
CA PRO A 227 2.28 11.73 -12.91
C PRO A 227 1.18 11.57 -11.88
N GLY A 228 0.81 12.64 -11.20
CA GLY A 228 -0.27 12.62 -10.22
C GLY A 228 -0.43 13.94 -9.48
N LEU A 229 -1.45 13.99 -8.62
CA LEU A 229 -1.77 15.16 -7.82
C LEU A 229 -1.10 15.04 -6.45
N THR A 230 -0.27 16.01 -6.08
CA THR A 230 0.23 16.12 -4.70
C THR A 230 -0.76 16.90 -3.85
N VAL A 231 -1.14 16.31 -2.71
CA VAL A 231 -2.06 16.86 -1.71
C VAL A 231 -1.34 16.88 -0.36
N ARG A 232 -1.46 17.96 0.40
CA ARG A 232 -0.93 18.06 1.77
C ARG A 232 -2.07 17.90 2.78
N TYR A 233 -1.85 17.08 3.79
CA TYR A 233 -2.82 16.90 4.87
C TYR A 233 -3.17 18.21 5.57
N GLU A 234 -2.17 19.07 5.73
CA GLU A 234 -2.31 20.37 6.36
C GLU A 234 -3.27 21.28 5.57
N ASP A 235 -3.16 21.30 4.22
CA ASP A 235 -4.03 22.08 3.35
C ASP A 235 -5.46 21.51 3.39
N VAL A 236 -5.61 20.17 3.34
CA VAL A 236 -6.91 19.50 3.49
C VAL A 236 -7.62 19.87 4.80
N THR A 237 -6.85 20.08 5.88
CA THR A 237 -7.45 20.42 7.18
C THR A 237 -7.61 21.91 7.41
N ALA A 238 -6.89 22.75 6.68
CA ALA A 238 -6.99 24.22 6.76
C ALA A 238 -8.10 24.77 5.87
N ASP A 239 -8.18 24.31 4.61
CA ASP A 239 -9.21 24.69 3.64
C ASP A 239 -9.72 23.46 2.87
N PRO A 240 -10.61 22.67 3.49
CA PRO A 240 -11.12 21.45 2.87
C PRO A 240 -11.84 21.69 1.55
N ALA A 241 -12.60 22.79 1.45
CA ALA A 241 -13.41 23.06 0.26
C ALA A 241 -12.52 23.27 -0.97
N THR A 242 -11.50 24.11 -0.85
CA THR A 242 -10.55 24.37 -1.94
C THR A 242 -9.77 23.09 -2.32
N GLU A 243 -9.29 22.33 -1.33
CA GLU A 243 -8.49 21.15 -1.63
C GLU A 243 -9.31 20.02 -2.28
N PHE A 244 -10.53 19.75 -1.80
CA PHE A 244 -11.38 18.72 -2.40
C PHE A 244 -11.95 19.18 -3.76
N HIS A 245 -12.17 20.47 -3.98
CA HIS A 245 -12.50 20.98 -5.32
C HIS A 245 -11.33 20.68 -6.30
N ARG A 246 -10.10 21.01 -5.92
CA ARG A 246 -8.90 20.70 -6.72
C ARG A 246 -8.73 19.20 -7.00
N ILE A 247 -9.09 18.34 -6.03
CA ILE A 247 -9.06 16.88 -6.22
C ILE A 247 -10.17 16.47 -7.20
N CYS A 248 -11.37 17.00 -7.09
CA CYS A 248 -12.46 16.71 -8.02
C CYS A 248 -12.09 17.13 -9.46
N ASP A 249 -11.51 18.31 -9.65
CA ASP A 249 -11.00 18.76 -10.96
C ASP A 249 -9.98 17.78 -11.54
N PHE A 250 -9.02 17.34 -10.73
CA PHE A 250 -8.03 16.33 -11.14
C PHE A 250 -8.68 14.99 -11.54
N LEU A 251 -9.76 14.62 -10.87
CA LEU A 251 -10.52 13.41 -11.18
C LEU A 251 -11.51 13.62 -12.34
N GLY A 252 -11.68 14.85 -12.84
CA GLY A 252 -12.67 15.16 -13.86
C GLY A 252 -14.12 15.01 -13.36
N LEU A 253 -14.35 15.27 -12.08
CA LEU A 253 -15.64 15.17 -11.42
C LEU A 253 -16.16 16.55 -11.00
N PRO A 254 -17.49 16.78 -10.98
CA PRO A 254 -18.05 17.99 -10.43
C PRO A 254 -17.76 18.07 -8.93
N TRP A 255 -17.52 19.29 -8.43
CA TRP A 255 -17.41 19.54 -6.99
C TRP A 255 -18.76 19.37 -6.29
N GLU A 256 -18.80 18.60 -5.22
CA GLU A 256 -19.99 18.42 -4.37
C GLU A 256 -19.70 18.97 -2.95
N PRO A 257 -20.18 20.16 -2.58
CA PRO A 257 -19.88 20.77 -1.26
C PRO A 257 -20.25 19.88 -0.07
N GLY A 258 -21.28 19.05 -0.21
CA GLY A 258 -21.74 18.13 0.84
C GLY A 258 -20.72 17.05 1.22
N MET A 259 -19.74 16.74 0.35
CA MET A 259 -18.78 15.67 0.64
C MET A 259 -17.86 15.98 1.82
N VAL A 260 -17.63 17.25 2.18
CA VAL A 260 -16.81 17.60 3.36
C VAL A 260 -17.51 17.32 4.69
N SER A 261 -18.85 17.22 4.67
CA SER A 261 -19.68 16.77 5.81
C SER A 261 -19.84 15.24 5.77
N TYR A 262 -18.72 14.52 5.71
CA TYR A 262 -18.72 13.08 5.49
C TYR A 262 -19.48 12.26 6.54
N GLY A 263 -19.81 12.84 7.70
CA GLY A 263 -20.62 12.19 8.72
C GLY A 263 -22.07 11.96 8.31
N ASP A 264 -22.56 12.66 7.30
CA ASP A 264 -23.91 12.51 6.75
C ASP A 264 -24.01 11.35 5.74
N HIS A 265 -22.91 10.65 5.51
CA HIS A 265 -22.79 9.57 4.51
C HIS A 265 -22.40 8.23 5.17
N GLU A 266 -22.82 7.13 4.55
CA GLU A 266 -22.41 5.78 4.97
C GLU A 266 -21.09 5.39 4.30
N HIS A 267 -20.08 5.04 5.14
CA HIS A 267 -18.73 4.68 4.67
C HIS A 267 -18.37 3.20 4.90
N GLY A 268 -19.39 2.38 5.12
CA GLY A 268 -19.21 0.99 5.51
C GLY A 268 -18.64 0.82 6.93
N GLU A 269 -18.41 -0.42 7.32
CA GLU A 269 -17.95 -0.75 8.67
C GLU A 269 -16.49 -0.34 8.92
N VAL A 270 -16.27 0.48 9.96
CA VAL A 270 -14.91 0.86 10.37
C VAL A 270 -14.29 -0.26 11.21
N ARG A 271 -13.30 -0.96 10.66
CA ARG A 271 -12.60 -2.07 11.32
C ARG A 271 -11.16 -1.70 11.66
N LYS A 272 -10.71 -2.10 12.86
CA LYS A 272 -9.31 -1.94 13.25
C LYS A 272 -8.39 -2.70 12.27
N GLY A 273 -7.42 -1.98 11.70
CA GLY A 273 -6.46 -2.54 10.75
C GLY A 273 -6.81 -2.36 9.27
N LEU A 274 -8.03 -1.89 8.96
CA LEU A 274 -8.49 -1.60 7.59
C LEU A 274 -8.73 -0.10 7.38
N GLY A 275 -7.99 0.73 8.09
CA GLY A 275 -8.06 2.18 8.10
C GLY A 275 -7.93 2.74 9.51
N ASP A 276 -8.04 4.07 9.67
CA ASP A 276 -8.08 4.70 10.99
C ASP A 276 -9.48 4.59 11.58
N TRP A 277 -9.57 4.04 12.78
CA TRP A 277 -10.82 3.80 13.51
C TRP A 277 -10.97 4.71 14.74
N ARG A 278 -10.09 5.72 14.88
CA ARG A 278 -10.06 6.61 16.04
C ARG A 278 -11.20 7.62 16.03
N ASP A 279 -11.44 8.20 17.20
CA ASP A 279 -12.57 9.10 17.48
C ASP A 279 -12.67 10.31 16.53
N LYS A 280 -11.51 10.82 16.03
CA LYS A 280 -11.51 11.96 15.10
C LYS A 280 -12.25 11.69 13.78
N ILE A 281 -12.14 10.50 13.21
CA ILE A 281 -12.90 10.12 11.99
C ILE A 281 -14.38 9.97 12.29
N ARG A 282 -14.72 9.55 13.52
CA ARG A 282 -16.11 9.33 13.94
C ARG A 282 -16.88 10.63 14.18
N THR A 283 -16.21 11.78 14.24
CA THR A 283 -16.88 13.09 14.38
C THR A 283 -17.71 13.48 13.15
N GLY A 284 -17.48 12.84 12.00
CA GLY A 284 -18.21 13.13 10.76
C GLY A 284 -17.81 14.43 10.09
N SER A 285 -16.84 15.17 10.63
CA SER A 285 -16.37 16.44 10.09
C SER A 285 -14.85 16.56 10.12
N ILE A 286 -14.31 17.37 9.21
CA ILE A 286 -12.87 17.62 9.13
C ILE A 286 -12.46 18.49 10.31
N GLN A 287 -11.57 17.97 11.14
CA GLN A 287 -11.03 18.67 12.30
C GLN A 287 -9.73 19.36 11.93
N ALA A 288 -9.47 20.52 12.51
CA ALA A 288 -8.21 21.22 12.36
C ALA A 288 -7.01 20.31 12.66
N GLY A 289 -5.97 20.44 11.87
CA GLY A 289 -4.70 19.76 12.05
C GLY A 289 -4.08 20.11 13.42
N ARG A 290 -3.19 19.24 13.93
CA ARG A 290 -2.34 19.62 15.06
C ARG A 290 -1.33 20.68 14.59
N ALA A 291 -0.87 21.54 15.50
CA ALA A 291 0.25 22.42 15.24
C ALA A 291 1.46 21.61 14.71
N LEU A 292 2.19 22.22 13.78
CA LEU A 292 3.41 21.60 13.27
C LEU A 292 4.46 21.56 14.37
N PRO A 293 5.30 20.53 14.40
CA PRO A 293 6.45 20.49 15.30
C PRO A 293 7.42 21.63 15.00
N ASP A 294 8.07 22.16 16.03
CA ASP A 294 9.15 23.12 15.84
C ASP A 294 10.32 22.46 15.10
N PRO A 295 11.11 23.21 14.33
CA PRO A 295 12.24 22.68 13.57
C PRO A 295 13.24 21.88 14.44
N ASP A 296 13.46 22.31 15.68
CA ASP A 296 14.37 21.64 16.62
C ASP A 296 13.80 20.31 17.16
N GLU A 297 12.50 20.12 17.12
CA GLU A 297 11.83 18.87 17.51
C GLU A 297 11.86 17.81 16.40
N ILE A 298 12.30 18.16 15.19
CA ILE A 298 12.33 17.23 14.05
C ILE A 298 13.49 16.24 14.25
N PRO A 299 13.20 14.92 14.35
CA PRO A 299 14.24 13.90 14.38
C PRO A 299 15.23 14.06 13.22
N ARG A 300 16.53 13.91 13.52
CA ARG A 300 17.59 14.10 12.52
C ARG A 300 17.35 13.32 11.22
N GLU A 301 16.86 12.10 11.36
CA GLU A 301 16.58 11.20 10.23
C GLU A 301 15.45 11.70 9.33
N LEU A 302 14.59 12.60 9.83
CA LEU A 302 13.45 13.13 9.09
C LEU A 302 13.69 14.54 8.53
N ARG A 303 14.80 15.21 8.85
CA ARG A 303 15.07 16.59 8.43
C ARG A 303 15.12 16.72 6.92
N ALA A 304 15.93 15.89 6.26
CA ALA A 304 16.03 15.90 4.79
C ALA A 304 14.68 15.67 4.09
N MET A 305 13.83 14.80 4.63
CA MET A 305 12.50 14.58 4.09
C MET A 305 11.56 15.77 4.36
N SER A 306 11.70 16.43 5.51
CA SER A 306 10.93 17.64 5.85
C SER A 306 11.31 18.80 4.93
N GLU A 307 12.58 18.98 4.63
CA GLU A 307 13.09 19.96 3.67
C GLU A 307 12.59 19.64 2.25
N CYS A 308 12.76 18.40 1.81
CA CYS A 308 12.31 17.93 0.49
C CYS A 308 10.80 18.19 0.26
N TRP A 309 10.00 18.01 1.29
CA TRP A 309 8.56 18.26 1.23
C TRP A 309 8.14 19.69 1.57
N GLY A 310 9.12 20.59 1.82
CA GLY A 310 8.88 22.00 2.08
C GLY A 310 8.22 22.31 3.43
N TYR A 311 8.47 21.48 4.45
CA TYR A 311 8.00 21.68 5.83
C TYR A 311 9.05 22.33 6.75
N ALA A 312 10.28 22.41 6.33
CA ALA A 312 11.34 23.12 7.03
C ALA A 312 12.11 23.98 6.00
N PRO A 313 12.68 25.12 6.40
CA PRO A 313 13.60 25.84 5.53
C PRO A 313 14.79 24.93 5.22
N ALA A 314 15.28 24.99 3.97
CA ALA A 314 16.52 24.32 3.61
C ALA A 314 17.61 24.77 4.60
N SER A 315 18.30 23.82 5.22
CA SER A 315 19.47 24.13 6.05
C SER A 315 20.44 24.94 5.21
N ALA A 316 20.78 26.15 5.63
CA ALA A 316 21.86 26.90 4.99
C ALA A 316 23.07 25.97 4.97
N ALA A 317 23.55 25.63 3.79
CA ALA A 317 24.74 24.80 3.64
C ALA A 317 25.83 25.46 4.48
N SER A 318 26.31 24.76 5.47
CA SER A 318 27.50 25.16 6.23
C SER A 318 28.67 25.04 5.26
N ASP A 319 29.11 26.18 4.75
CA ASP A 319 30.35 26.32 3.99
C ASP A 319 31.56 25.85 4.82
#